data_c14ddb7876cc0277d0722147fb16ab00
#
_entry.id   c14ddb7876cc0277d0722147fb16ab00
#
_cell.length_a   1.000
_cell.length_b   1.000
_cell.length_c   1.000
_cell.angle_alpha   90.00
_cell.angle_beta   90.00
_cell.angle_gamma   90.00
#
_symmetry.space_group_name_H-M   'P 1'
#
loop_
_entity.id
_entity.type
_entity.pdbx_description
1 polymer ?
#
loop_
_entity_poly.entity_id
_entity_poly.type
_entity_poly.pdbx_seq_one_letter_code
_entity_poly.pdbx_strand_id
1 'polypeptide(L)'
;RDKIFSRGSACITSQAKDALARLSPRIQEFLSSAVNTQVFVEGHTDNLAVSNPVIDLARFCTVYDDNYTLSAARAREARKLLIASLNGQQSQRVSVAGFGDSQPLPAISPDDERNRRVEVQFITQSGVRAGKTL
;
A
#
# COMPACT_ATOMS: atom_id res chain seq x y z
N ARG A 1 -4.24 -2.30 18.51
CA ARG A 1 -3.74 -2.56 17.16
C ARG A 1 -2.54 -1.68 16.84
N ASP A 2 -1.52 -2.29 16.27
CA ASP A 2 -0.28 -1.58 15.95
C ASP A 2 -0.47 -0.72 14.70
N LYS A 3 0.09 0.48 14.75
CA LYS A 3 0.11 1.36 13.59
C LYS A 3 1.16 0.91 12.61
N ILE A 4 0.81 0.91 11.32
CA ILE A 4 1.78 0.69 10.26
C ILE A 4 2.54 1.98 9.98
N PHE A 5 1.83 3.09 9.96
CA PHE A 5 2.40 4.40 9.63
C PHE A 5 2.02 5.43 10.70
N SER A 6 2.96 6.33 10.99
CA SER A 6 2.66 7.54 11.74
C SER A 6 1.94 8.54 10.84
N ARG A 7 1.23 9.48 11.47
CA ARG A 7 0.54 10.54 10.71
C ARG A 7 1.54 11.27 9.82
N GLY A 8 1.17 11.44 8.57
CA GLY A 8 1.96 12.19 7.61
C GLY A 8 3.21 11.50 7.10
N SER A 9 3.44 10.24 7.47
CA SER A 9 4.65 9.51 7.10
C SER A 9 4.33 8.28 6.27
N ALA A 10 5.22 7.96 5.34
CA ALA A 10 5.21 6.68 4.63
C ALA A 10 6.23 5.71 5.21
N CYS A 11 6.94 6.09 6.27
CA CYS A 11 7.86 5.17 6.94
C CYS A 11 7.07 4.12 7.72
N ILE A 12 7.46 2.87 7.54
CA ILE A 12 6.78 1.75 8.20
C ILE A 12 7.45 1.51 9.55
N THR A 13 6.64 1.31 10.58
CA THR A 13 7.15 1.03 11.93
C THR A 13 7.90 -0.30 11.94
N SER A 14 8.83 -0.47 12.89
CA SER A 14 9.63 -1.69 12.98
C SER A 14 8.78 -2.94 13.15
N GLN A 15 7.73 -2.84 13.97
CA GLN A 15 6.82 -3.96 14.21
C GLN A 15 6.09 -4.36 12.94
N ALA A 16 5.62 -3.36 12.18
CA ALA A 16 4.91 -3.61 10.95
C ALA A 16 5.82 -4.17 9.86
N LYS A 17 7.11 -3.78 9.85
CA LYS A 17 8.06 -4.33 8.88
C LYS A 17 8.13 -5.84 8.95
N ASP A 18 8.24 -6.39 10.16
CA ASP A 18 8.32 -7.83 10.34
C ASP A 18 7.03 -8.51 9.91
N ALA A 19 5.89 -7.93 10.27
CA ALA A 19 4.60 -8.50 9.91
C ALA A 19 4.41 -8.53 8.39
N LEU A 20 4.78 -7.46 7.69
CA LEU A 20 4.66 -7.39 6.25
C LEU A 20 5.63 -8.35 5.56
N ALA A 21 6.86 -8.45 6.05
CA ALA A 21 7.84 -9.35 5.47
C ALA A 21 7.38 -10.82 5.55
N ARG A 22 6.67 -11.18 6.62
CA ARG A 22 6.14 -12.54 6.77
C ARG A 22 5.04 -12.87 5.77
N LEU A 23 4.43 -11.88 5.14
CA LEU A 23 3.45 -12.12 4.09
C LEU A 23 4.09 -12.44 2.74
N SER A 24 5.37 -12.12 2.55
CA SER A 24 6.03 -12.28 1.26
C SER A 24 5.97 -13.73 0.75
N PRO A 25 6.26 -14.76 1.56
CA PRO A 25 6.14 -16.14 1.07
C PRO A 25 4.73 -16.51 0.62
N ARG A 26 3.71 -15.96 1.26
CA ARG A 26 2.32 -16.21 0.85
C ARG A 26 2.01 -15.59 -0.50
N ILE A 27 2.54 -14.40 -0.73
CA ILE A 27 2.39 -13.72 -2.02
C ILE A 27 3.13 -14.53 -3.09
N GLN A 28 4.34 -15.02 -2.79
CA GLN A 28 5.08 -15.86 -3.70
C GLN A 28 4.29 -17.11 -4.09
N GLU A 29 3.70 -17.77 -3.11
CA GLU A 29 2.89 -18.96 -3.34
C GLU A 29 1.70 -18.66 -4.24
N PHE A 30 1.01 -17.56 -3.98
CA PHE A 30 -0.13 -17.14 -4.80
C PHE A 30 0.29 -16.87 -6.25
N LEU A 31 1.37 -16.12 -6.43
CA LEU A 31 1.85 -15.76 -7.77
C LEU A 31 2.39 -16.98 -8.53
N SER A 32 2.85 -18.01 -7.80
CA SER A 32 3.32 -19.24 -8.40
C SER A 32 2.19 -20.19 -8.78
N SER A 33 0.99 -19.96 -8.26
CA SER A 33 -0.14 -20.86 -8.51
C SER A 33 -0.66 -20.79 -9.94
N ALA A 34 -0.52 -19.63 -10.59
CA ALA A 34 -0.91 -19.46 -11.99
C ALA A 34 -0.27 -18.20 -12.55
N VAL A 35 -0.01 -18.21 -13.87
CA VAL A 35 0.65 -17.09 -14.54
C VAL A 35 -0.23 -15.83 -14.64
N ASN A 36 -1.52 -15.99 -14.46
CA ASN A 36 -2.48 -14.90 -14.59
C ASN A 36 -2.87 -14.27 -13.24
N THR A 37 -2.04 -14.47 -12.22
CA THR A 37 -2.29 -13.87 -10.91
C THR A 37 -1.55 -12.54 -10.78
N GLN A 38 -2.15 -11.62 -10.02
CA GLN A 38 -1.56 -10.33 -9.71
C GLN A 38 -1.89 -9.95 -8.27
N VAL A 39 -1.07 -9.06 -7.72
CA VAL A 39 -1.28 -8.52 -6.37
C VAL A 39 -1.26 -7.01 -6.48
N PHE A 40 -2.24 -6.35 -5.87
CA PHE A 40 -2.26 -4.90 -5.75
C PHE A 40 -2.09 -4.49 -4.30
N VAL A 41 -1.14 -3.59 -4.08
CA VAL A 41 -0.89 -3.01 -2.76
C VAL A 41 -1.50 -1.61 -2.79
N GLU A 42 -2.54 -1.40 -1.99
CA GLU A 42 -3.36 -0.19 -2.04
C GLU A 42 -3.17 0.62 -0.77
N GLY A 43 -2.76 1.87 -0.93
CA GLY A 43 -2.55 2.77 0.20
C GLY A 43 -3.72 3.71 0.39
N HIS A 44 -3.96 4.09 1.65
CA HIS A 44 -5.05 4.97 2.04
C HIS A 44 -4.60 5.94 3.12
N THR A 45 -5.27 7.07 3.21
CA THR A 45 -5.03 8.06 4.26
C THR A 45 -6.33 8.36 4.99
N ASP A 46 -6.21 9.03 6.13
CA ASP A 46 -7.36 9.73 6.70
C ASP A 46 -7.67 10.97 5.86
N ASN A 47 -8.72 11.71 6.24
CA ASN A 47 -9.18 12.85 5.44
C ASN A 47 -8.56 14.18 5.84
N LEU A 48 -7.50 14.18 6.64
CA LEU A 48 -6.81 15.42 6.97
C LEU A 48 -6.06 15.92 5.74
N ALA A 49 -6.38 17.13 5.31
CA ALA A 49 -5.74 17.72 4.14
C ALA A 49 -4.28 18.06 4.43
N VAL A 50 -3.45 17.95 3.40
CA VAL A 50 -2.06 18.36 3.48
C VAL A 50 -2.01 19.87 3.30
N SER A 51 -1.67 20.61 4.36
CA SER A 51 -1.66 22.06 4.33
C SER A 51 -0.38 22.63 3.73
N ASN A 52 0.75 21.94 3.92
CA ASN A 52 2.04 22.35 3.37
C ASN A 52 2.75 21.15 2.78
N PRO A 53 3.50 21.34 1.68
CA PRO A 53 4.28 20.23 1.14
C PRO A 53 5.24 19.65 2.17
N VAL A 54 5.36 18.31 2.17
CA VAL A 54 6.31 17.59 2.99
C VAL A 54 7.49 17.26 2.11
N ILE A 55 8.68 17.74 2.47
CA ILE A 55 9.87 17.63 1.63
C ILE A 55 11.05 16.94 2.30
N ASP A 56 10.89 16.49 3.53
CA ASP A 56 11.96 15.81 4.26
C ASP A 56 11.87 14.29 4.01
N LEU A 57 12.50 13.87 2.92
CA LEU A 57 12.47 12.48 2.49
C LEU A 57 13.02 11.53 3.55
N ALA A 58 14.09 11.92 4.23
CA ALA A 58 14.70 11.05 5.23
C ALA A 58 13.77 10.79 6.42
N ARG A 59 13.03 11.82 6.82
CA ARG A 59 12.13 11.73 7.98
C ARG A 59 10.81 11.05 7.65
N PHE A 60 10.26 11.30 6.46
CA PHE A 60 8.91 10.85 6.12
C PHE A 60 8.87 9.74 5.06
N CYS A 61 10.02 9.32 4.55
CA CYS A 61 10.16 8.27 3.54
C CYS A 61 9.49 8.61 2.21
N THR A 62 9.11 9.86 2.01
CA THR A 62 8.53 10.36 0.78
C THR A 62 8.48 11.89 0.82
N VAL A 63 8.25 12.47 -0.36
CA VAL A 63 7.90 13.89 -0.53
C VAL A 63 6.52 13.92 -1.14
N TYR A 64 5.65 14.81 -0.62
CA TYR A 64 4.27 14.85 -1.11
C TYR A 64 3.60 16.18 -0.76
N ASP A 65 2.55 16.51 -1.51
CA ASP A 65 1.73 17.68 -1.24
C ASP A 65 0.24 17.37 -1.23
N ASP A 66 -0.15 16.11 -1.39
CA ASP A 66 -1.53 15.68 -1.27
C ASP A 66 -1.63 14.26 -0.73
N ASN A 67 -2.85 13.87 -0.38
CA ASN A 67 -3.08 12.54 0.19
C ASN A 67 -2.92 11.40 -0.83
N TYR A 68 -3.13 11.68 -2.11
CA TYR A 68 -2.96 10.67 -3.13
C TYR A 68 -1.49 10.27 -3.27
N THR A 69 -0.59 11.24 -3.27
CA THR A 69 0.84 10.97 -3.31
C THR A 69 1.30 10.25 -2.05
N LEU A 70 0.83 10.70 -0.88
CA LEU A 70 1.18 10.05 0.38
C LEU A 70 0.73 8.58 0.40
N SER A 71 -0.51 8.32 -0.02
CA SER A 71 -1.03 6.95 -0.01
C SER A 71 -0.28 6.05 -0.99
N ALA A 72 0.08 6.56 -2.16
CA ALA A 72 0.89 5.81 -3.12
C ALA A 72 2.28 5.49 -2.53
N ALA A 73 2.89 6.43 -1.82
CA ALA A 73 4.17 6.21 -1.16
C ALA A 73 4.06 5.15 -0.07
N ARG A 74 2.97 5.15 0.69
CA ARG A 74 2.71 4.11 1.70
C ARG A 74 2.62 2.73 1.06
N ALA A 75 1.91 2.63 -0.05
CA ALA A 75 1.81 1.38 -0.79
C ALA A 75 3.18 0.93 -1.31
N ARG A 76 3.99 1.86 -1.81
CA ARG A 76 5.33 1.56 -2.29
C ARG A 76 6.23 1.03 -1.18
N GLU A 77 6.19 1.66 -0.01
CA GLU A 77 7.01 1.21 1.11
C GLU A 77 6.59 -0.17 1.59
N ALA A 78 5.30 -0.45 1.63
CA ALA A 78 4.81 -1.78 1.95
C ALA A 78 5.24 -2.81 0.89
N ARG A 79 5.16 -2.45 -0.39
CA ARG A 79 5.56 -3.34 -1.48
C ARG A 79 6.99 -3.81 -1.33
N LYS A 80 7.91 -2.94 -0.91
CA LYS A 80 9.32 -3.31 -0.75
C LYS A 80 9.48 -4.52 0.17
N LEU A 81 8.66 -4.59 1.22
CA LEU A 81 8.71 -5.70 2.16
C LEU A 81 7.98 -6.93 1.63
N LEU A 82 6.86 -6.70 0.96
CA LEU A 82 6.01 -7.77 0.46
C LEU A 82 6.67 -8.56 -0.68
N ILE A 83 7.60 -7.95 -1.41
CA ILE A 83 8.28 -8.63 -2.52
C ILE A 83 9.62 -9.25 -2.10
N ALA A 84 9.96 -9.25 -0.82
CA ALA A 84 11.29 -9.68 -0.36
C ALA A 84 11.63 -11.11 -0.76
N SER A 85 10.64 -12.02 -0.81
CA SER A 85 10.85 -13.42 -1.19
C SER A 85 10.69 -13.68 -2.70
N LEU A 86 10.31 -12.66 -3.47
CA LEU A 86 9.93 -12.84 -4.86
C LEU A 86 11.13 -12.66 -5.79
N ASN A 87 11.10 -13.38 -6.92
CA ASN A 87 12.06 -13.11 -8.00
C ASN A 87 11.60 -11.87 -8.79
N GLY A 88 12.42 -11.43 -9.75
CA GLY A 88 12.14 -10.23 -10.51
C GLY A 88 10.86 -10.32 -11.34
N GLN A 89 10.58 -11.49 -11.91
CA GLN A 89 9.37 -11.68 -12.71
C GLN A 89 8.11 -11.64 -11.83
N GLN A 90 8.16 -12.27 -10.68
CA GLN A 90 7.04 -12.26 -9.75
C GLN A 90 6.79 -10.86 -9.19
N SER A 91 7.85 -10.13 -8.85
CA SER A 91 7.68 -8.78 -8.29
C SER A 91 7.06 -7.82 -9.28
N GLN A 92 7.21 -8.03 -10.59
CA GLN A 92 6.54 -7.21 -11.60
C GLN A 92 5.03 -7.38 -11.61
N ARG A 93 4.52 -8.44 -10.99
CA ARG A 93 3.09 -8.68 -10.87
C ARG A 93 2.51 -8.14 -9.56
N VAL A 94 3.31 -7.39 -8.81
CA VAL A 94 2.88 -6.71 -7.60
C VAL A 94 2.92 -5.21 -7.86
N SER A 95 1.74 -4.61 -7.96
CA SER A 95 1.58 -3.19 -8.30
C SER A 95 1.13 -2.39 -7.08
N VAL A 96 1.31 -1.09 -7.15
CA VAL A 96 0.88 -0.18 -6.09
C VAL A 96 -0.20 0.75 -6.61
N ALA A 97 -1.09 1.18 -5.72
CA ALA A 97 -2.09 2.18 -6.02
C ALA A 97 -2.31 3.06 -4.79
N GLY A 98 -2.51 4.34 -5.01
CA GLY A 98 -2.81 5.29 -3.96
C GLY A 98 -4.22 5.83 -4.13
N PHE A 99 -5.06 5.63 -3.11
CA PHE A 99 -6.45 6.07 -3.13
C PHE A 99 -6.68 7.36 -2.33
N GLY A 100 -5.63 7.88 -1.69
CA GLY A 100 -5.77 9.06 -0.87
C GLY A 100 -6.79 8.82 0.25
N ASP A 101 -7.66 9.79 0.46
CA ASP A 101 -8.74 9.68 1.44
C ASP A 101 -10.09 9.31 0.81
N SER A 102 -10.07 8.82 -0.44
CA SER A 102 -11.31 8.60 -1.20
C SER A 102 -12.11 7.37 -0.76
N GLN A 103 -11.51 6.46 0.01
CA GLN A 103 -12.16 5.22 0.42
C GLN A 103 -12.03 4.99 1.93
N PRO A 104 -12.73 5.80 2.74
CA PRO A 104 -12.69 5.60 4.18
C PRO A 104 -13.35 4.29 4.56
N LEU A 105 -12.88 3.70 5.66
CA LEU A 105 -13.51 2.50 6.20
C LEU A 105 -14.94 2.80 6.61
N PRO A 106 -15.90 1.89 6.34
CA PRO A 106 -17.28 2.09 6.76
C PRO A 106 -17.40 2.07 8.28
N ALA A 107 -18.41 2.76 8.79
CA ALA A 107 -18.78 2.79 10.20
C ALA A 107 -17.75 3.42 11.15
N ILE A 108 -16.73 4.07 10.62
CA ILE A 108 -15.82 4.89 11.43
C ILE A 108 -15.68 6.27 10.79
N SER A 109 -15.23 7.23 11.60
CA SER A 109 -15.05 8.59 11.11
C SER A 109 -13.95 8.66 10.06
N PRO A 110 -14.11 9.46 8.98
CA PRO A 110 -13.07 9.61 7.97
C PRO A 110 -11.72 10.13 8.50
N ASP A 111 -11.73 10.83 9.65
CA ASP A 111 -10.49 11.31 10.25
C ASP A 111 -9.86 10.31 11.21
N ASP A 112 -10.45 9.13 11.36
CA ASP A 112 -9.92 8.09 12.25
C ASP A 112 -8.60 7.55 11.72
N GLU A 113 -7.67 7.33 12.64
CA GLU A 113 -6.33 6.84 12.27
C GLU A 113 -6.36 5.47 11.59
N ARG A 114 -7.42 4.68 11.78
CA ARG A 114 -7.55 3.38 11.11
C ARG A 114 -7.69 3.50 9.60
N ASN A 115 -7.98 4.70 9.10
CA ASN A 115 -8.00 4.95 7.66
C ASN A 115 -6.58 5.05 7.08
N ARG A 116 -5.56 5.28 7.90
CA ARG A 116 -4.16 5.23 7.46
C ARG A 116 -3.72 3.77 7.38
N ARG A 117 -3.93 3.17 6.22
CA ARG A 117 -3.76 1.72 6.07
C ARG A 117 -3.26 1.35 4.68
N VAL A 118 -2.84 0.10 4.57
CA VAL A 118 -2.54 -0.56 3.31
C VAL A 118 -3.41 -1.81 3.22
N GLU A 119 -4.00 -2.02 2.05
CA GLU A 119 -4.76 -3.23 1.75
C GLU A 119 -4.06 -3.97 0.62
N VAL A 120 -4.05 -5.29 0.70
CA VAL A 120 -3.41 -6.13 -0.31
C VAL A 120 -4.49 -6.95 -0.99
N GLN A 121 -4.62 -6.80 -2.32
CA GLN A 121 -5.63 -7.48 -3.10
C GLN A 121 -4.97 -8.59 -3.93
N PHE A 122 -5.51 -9.80 -3.84
CA PHE A 122 -5.06 -10.95 -4.61
C PHE A 122 -6.04 -11.16 -5.76
N ILE A 123 -5.54 -11.03 -6.99
CA ILE A 123 -6.39 -11.01 -8.18
C ILE A 123 -6.02 -12.17 -9.09
N THR A 124 -7.03 -12.97 -9.47
CA THR A 124 -6.88 -13.99 -10.50
C THR A 124 -7.48 -13.47 -11.80
N GLN A 125 -7.18 -14.13 -12.90
CA GLN A 125 -7.73 -13.71 -14.19
C GLN A 125 -9.26 -13.71 -14.20
N SER A 126 -9.87 -14.68 -13.54
CA SER A 126 -11.33 -14.73 -13.46
C SER A 126 -11.92 -13.55 -12.72
N GLY A 127 -11.13 -12.93 -11.86
CA GLY A 127 -11.53 -11.73 -11.15
C GLY A 127 -11.02 -10.44 -11.80
N VAL A 128 -10.43 -10.53 -12.99
CA VAL A 128 -9.93 -9.36 -13.69
C VAL A 128 -11.10 -8.49 -14.10
N ARG A 129 -11.02 -7.25 -13.74
CA ARG A 129 -11.99 -6.26 -14.13
C ARG A 129 -11.83 -5.89 -15.59
N ALA A 130 -12.90 -5.48 -16.22
CA ALA A 130 -12.86 -4.83 -17.52
C ALA A 130 -12.32 -3.42 -17.29
N GLY A 131 -11.06 -3.21 -17.54
CA GLY A 131 -10.45 -1.92 -17.41
C GLY A 131 -10.51 -1.12 -18.68
N LYS A 132 -10.22 0.16 -18.57
CA LYS A 132 -10.07 1.06 -19.72
C LYS A 132 -8.68 1.65 -19.71
N THR A 133 -8.11 1.79 -20.89
CA THR A 133 -6.89 2.54 -21.09
C THR A 133 -7.24 3.96 -21.49
N LEU A 134 -6.70 4.89 -20.78
CA LEU A 134 -6.92 6.31 -21.08
C LEU A 134 -5.85 6.82 -22.04
#